data_8bdce192ce30988695c56202e9fc07ef
#
_entry.id   8bdce192ce30988695c56202e9fc07ef
#
_cell.length_a   1.000
_cell.length_b   1.000
_cell.length_c   1.000
_cell.angle_alpha   90.00
_cell.angle_beta   90.00
_cell.angle_gamma   90.00
#
_symmetry.space_group_name_H-M   'P 1'
#
loop_
_entity.id
_entity.type
_entity.pdbx_description
1 polymer ?
#
loop_
_entity_poly.entity_id
_entity_poly.type
_entity_poly.pdbx_seq_one_letter_code
_entity_poly.pdbx_strand_id
1 'polypeptide(L)'
;MKILFISLGCDKNLVDTEVMLGMLASRGYEMTNDEQEADIIVINTCCFIHDAKEESIQNILEMAEYKKNGSAKALIVTGCMAERYRQEILDEIPEVDEVLGTTAYDRILDAVDAALAGQHEVMTADLDALPLPETKRLVTTGGHFAYLKIAEGCDKHCTYCIIPKIRGNFRSVPMERLLKEAQDLAEQGVKELILVAQETTLYGKDLYGEKSLPKLLRELCKISGIRWIRI
;
A
#
# COMPACT_ATOMS: atom_id res chain seq x y z
N MET A 1 -18.24 0.87 12.16
CA MET A 1 -17.05 1.59 12.69
C MET A 1 -16.46 2.39 11.57
N LYS A 2 -16.00 3.60 11.85
CA LYS A 2 -15.39 4.52 10.89
C LYS A 2 -13.89 4.41 10.91
N ILE A 3 -13.27 4.36 9.74
CA ILE A 3 -11.81 4.31 9.56
C ILE A 3 -11.32 5.58 8.89
N LEU A 4 -10.36 6.24 9.52
CA LEU A 4 -9.54 7.26 8.88
C LEU A 4 -8.29 6.58 8.30
N PHE A 5 -8.01 6.81 7.02
CA PHE A 5 -6.83 6.27 6.36
C PHE A 5 -5.96 7.40 5.82
N ILE A 6 -4.74 7.51 6.34
CA ILE A 6 -3.73 8.48 5.90
C ILE A 6 -2.71 7.76 5.02
N SER A 7 -2.57 8.20 3.77
CA SER A 7 -1.61 7.62 2.82
C SER A 7 -0.50 8.60 2.51
N LEU A 8 0.70 8.27 2.95
CA LEU A 8 1.90 9.09 2.76
C LEU A 8 2.84 8.44 1.74
N GLY A 9 3.69 9.26 1.13
CA GLY A 9 4.77 8.80 0.28
C GLY A 9 4.41 8.69 -1.20
N CYS A 10 4.71 7.55 -1.83
CA CYS A 10 4.71 7.40 -3.29
C CYS A 10 3.49 6.67 -3.84
N ASP A 11 3.37 6.64 -5.18
CA ASP A 11 2.30 5.97 -5.91
C ASP A 11 2.13 4.48 -5.56
N LYS A 12 3.23 3.80 -5.19
CA LYS A 12 3.16 2.39 -4.76
C LYS A 12 2.50 2.24 -3.39
N ASN A 13 2.79 3.16 -2.46
CA ASN A 13 2.09 3.22 -1.18
C ASN A 13 0.60 3.50 -1.40
N LEU A 14 0.26 4.38 -2.34
CA LEU A 14 -1.13 4.66 -2.66
C LEU A 14 -1.87 3.42 -3.20
N VAL A 15 -1.23 2.64 -4.08
CA VAL A 15 -1.81 1.37 -4.54
C VAL A 15 -2.05 0.40 -3.37
N ASP A 16 -1.06 0.26 -2.46
CA ASP A 16 -1.21 -0.57 -1.27
C ASP A 16 -2.36 -0.06 -0.37
N THR A 17 -2.47 1.26 -0.19
CA THR A 17 -3.59 1.90 0.52
C THR A 17 -4.93 1.56 -0.11
N GLU A 18 -5.09 1.72 -1.42
CA GLU A 18 -6.35 1.47 -2.13
C GLU A 18 -6.77 -0.01 -2.07
N VAL A 19 -5.80 -0.94 -2.01
CA VAL A 19 -6.06 -2.36 -1.76
C VAL A 19 -6.59 -2.57 -0.34
N MET A 20 -5.91 -2.02 0.67
CA MET A 20 -6.35 -2.11 2.07
C MET A 20 -7.73 -1.49 2.28
N LEU A 21 -8.00 -0.32 1.68
CA LEU A 21 -9.32 0.31 1.69
C LEU A 21 -10.40 -0.58 1.08
N GLY A 22 -10.10 -1.27 -0.03
CA GLY A 22 -11.02 -2.23 -0.64
C GLY A 22 -11.34 -3.40 0.29
N MET A 23 -10.33 -3.94 0.99
CA MET A 23 -10.50 -5.02 1.97
C MET A 23 -11.35 -4.56 3.16
N LEU A 24 -11.06 -3.39 3.72
CA LEU A 24 -11.79 -2.82 4.85
C LEU A 24 -13.26 -2.52 4.46
N ALA A 25 -13.49 -1.92 3.29
CA ALA A 25 -14.83 -1.66 2.79
C ALA A 25 -15.64 -2.95 2.57
N SER A 26 -15.00 -4.02 2.07
CA SER A 26 -15.66 -5.33 1.87
C SER A 26 -16.11 -5.97 3.20
N ARG A 27 -15.46 -5.62 4.32
CA ARG A 27 -15.83 -6.06 5.67
C ARG A 27 -16.88 -5.14 6.34
N GLY A 28 -17.30 -4.08 5.63
CA GLY A 28 -18.36 -3.17 6.09
C GLY A 28 -17.88 -2.00 6.96
N TYR A 29 -16.58 -1.70 6.94
CA TYR A 29 -16.07 -0.48 7.55
C TYR A 29 -16.42 0.73 6.69
N GLU A 30 -16.78 1.83 7.32
CA GLU A 30 -17.05 3.13 6.68
C GLU A 30 -15.79 3.99 6.69
N MET A 31 -15.48 4.64 5.58
CA MET A 31 -14.34 5.56 5.50
C MET A 31 -14.77 6.96 5.95
N THR A 32 -13.92 7.64 6.71
CA THR A 32 -14.12 9.05 7.12
C THR A 32 -12.88 9.87 6.82
N ASN A 33 -13.06 11.18 6.63
CA ASN A 33 -11.98 12.17 6.55
C ASN A 33 -11.95 13.06 7.81
N ASP A 34 -12.73 12.74 8.83
CA ASP A 34 -12.80 13.47 10.09
C ASP A 34 -12.11 12.67 11.18
N GLU A 35 -11.01 13.19 11.68
CA GLU A 35 -10.18 12.56 12.72
C GLU A 35 -10.96 12.37 14.02
N GLN A 36 -11.92 13.26 14.31
CA GLN A 36 -12.73 13.22 15.53
C GLN A 36 -13.78 12.12 15.51
N GLU A 37 -14.20 11.69 14.32
CA GLU A 37 -15.19 10.63 14.12
C GLU A 37 -14.58 9.24 13.91
N ALA A 38 -13.24 9.17 13.77
CA ALA A 38 -12.56 7.92 13.49
C ALA A 38 -12.56 6.98 14.71
N ASP A 39 -13.06 5.76 14.53
CA ASP A 39 -12.90 4.68 15.49
C ASP A 39 -11.52 4.02 15.37
N ILE A 40 -10.99 3.97 14.14
CA ILE A 40 -9.71 3.33 13.79
C ILE A 40 -8.94 4.27 12.87
N ILE A 41 -7.65 4.46 13.13
CA ILE A 41 -6.75 5.25 12.31
C ILE A 41 -5.69 4.34 11.73
N VAL A 42 -5.51 4.38 10.40
CA VAL A 42 -4.46 3.63 9.68
C VAL A 42 -3.57 4.62 8.94
N ILE A 43 -2.27 4.53 9.16
CA ILE A 43 -1.28 5.42 8.52
C ILE A 43 -0.33 4.57 7.67
N ASN A 44 -0.40 4.73 6.34
CA ASN A 44 0.57 4.14 5.43
C ASN A 44 1.74 5.10 5.25
N THR A 45 2.90 4.71 5.76
CA THR A 45 4.06 5.57 5.99
C THR A 45 5.14 5.44 4.93
N CYS A 46 5.98 6.46 4.83
CA CYS A 46 7.16 6.50 3.99
C CYS A 46 8.43 6.77 4.82
N CYS A 47 9.58 6.24 4.36
CA CYS A 47 10.88 6.55 4.97
C CYS A 47 12.01 6.55 3.92
N PHE A 48 11.66 6.82 2.66
CA PHE A 48 12.63 6.78 1.55
C PHE A 48 13.62 7.94 1.62
N ILE A 49 13.16 9.15 1.89
CA ILE A 49 13.96 10.33 2.14
C ILE A 49 13.70 10.88 3.53
N HIS A 50 14.55 11.79 4.02
CA HIS A 50 14.47 12.33 5.37
C HIS A 50 13.13 13.05 5.60
N ASP A 51 12.75 13.95 4.71
CA ASP A 51 11.51 14.72 4.81
C ASP A 51 10.27 13.82 4.89
N ALA A 52 10.21 12.76 4.07
CA ALA A 52 9.09 11.80 4.12
C ALA A 52 9.07 10.98 5.41
N LYS A 53 10.24 10.75 6.03
CA LYS A 53 10.33 10.12 7.35
C LYS A 53 9.81 11.07 8.44
N GLU A 54 10.21 12.34 8.42
CA GLU A 54 9.72 13.36 9.36
C GLU A 54 8.21 13.55 9.24
N GLU A 55 7.69 13.65 8.02
CA GLU A 55 6.25 13.72 7.74
C GLU A 55 5.52 12.51 8.33
N SER A 56 6.06 11.31 8.16
CA SER A 56 5.46 10.08 8.70
C SER A 56 5.44 10.09 10.23
N ILE A 57 6.54 10.46 10.88
CA ILE A 57 6.61 10.57 12.35
C ILE A 57 5.60 11.60 12.87
N GLN A 58 5.57 12.78 12.23
CA GLN A 58 4.66 13.85 12.63
C GLN A 58 3.20 13.40 12.55
N ASN A 59 2.79 12.75 11.45
CA ASN A 59 1.44 12.22 11.30
C ASN A 59 1.11 11.15 12.35
N ILE A 60 2.06 10.25 12.67
CA ILE A 60 1.82 9.24 13.71
C ILE A 60 1.59 9.91 15.07
N LEU A 61 2.43 10.89 15.45
CA LEU A 61 2.30 11.61 16.72
C LEU A 61 1.00 12.42 16.80
N GLU A 62 0.61 13.09 15.72
CA GLU A 62 -0.67 13.82 15.66
C GLU A 62 -1.86 12.87 15.83
N MET A 63 -1.85 11.72 15.16
CA MET A 63 -2.94 10.75 15.26
C MET A 63 -2.93 9.99 16.59
N ALA A 64 -1.78 9.82 17.22
CA ALA A 64 -1.68 9.28 18.59
C ALA A 64 -2.46 10.12 19.62
N GLU A 65 -2.54 11.46 19.43
CA GLU A 65 -3.34 12.33 20.31
C GLU A 65 -4.83 12.04 20.19
N TYR A 66 -5.35 11.67 19.02
CA TYR A 66 -6.76 11.28 18.84
C TYR A 66 -7.09 9.92 19.48
N LYS A 67 -6.11 9.03 19.60
CA LYS A 67 -6.26 7.80 20.38
C LYS A 67 -6.20 8.08 21.89
N LYS A 68 -5.32 8.96 22.34
CA LYS A 68 -5.11 9.27 23.76
C LYS A 68 -6.23 10.10 24.34
N ASN A 69 -6.70 11.11 23.60
CA ASN A 69 -7.63 12.13 24.07
C ASN A 69 -8.96 12.16 23.27
N GLY A 70 -9.10 11.37 22.22
CA GLY A 70 -10.23 11.38 21.30
C GLY A 70 -11.07 10.10 21.33
N SER A 71 -11.69 9.80 20.18
CA SER A 71 -12.61 8.65 19.99
C SER A 71 -11.93 7.41 19.40
N ALA A 72 -10.71 7.54 18.87
CA ALA A 72 -10.02 6.46 18.20
C ALA A 72 -9.65 5.32 19.18
N LYS A 73 -10.03 4.11 18.82
CA LYS A 73 -9.81 2.88 19.60
C LYS A 73 -8.55 2.14 19.19
N ALA A 74 -8.13 2.34 17.93
CA ALA A 74 -6.95 1.69 17.36
C ALA A 74 -6.18 2.63 16.46
N LEU A 75 -4.85 2.56 16.55
CA LEU A 75 -3.89 3.24 15.68
C LEU A 75 -2.95 2.20 15.06
N ILE A 76 -2.98 2.09 13.75
CA ILE A 76 -2.23 1.10 12.97
C ILE A 76 -1.25 1.83 12.05
N VAL A 77 0.01 1.45 12.10
CA VAL A 77 1.07 2.01 11.24
C VAL A 77 1.51 0.95 10.23
N THR A 78 1.49 1.30 8.95
CA THR A 78 1.92 0.39 7.87
C THR A 78 2.89 1.07 6.91
N GLY A 79 3.42 0.33 5.93
CA GLY A 79 4.26 0.86 4.86
C GLY A 79 5.75 0.82 5.14
N CYS A 80 6.50 1.67 4.42
CA CYS A 80 7.96 1.60 4.39
C CYS A 80 8.63 1.90 5.74
N MET A 81 8.06 2.80 6.53
CA MET A 81 8.57 3.10 7.86
C MET A 81 8.28 1.95 8.84
N ALA A 82 7.08 1.41 8.78
CA ALA A 82 6.67 0.22 9.53
C ALA A 82 7.63 -0.96 9.27
N GLU A 83 7.95 -1.23 8.00
CA GLU A 83 8.89 -2.29 7.64
C GLU A 83 10.31 -2.04 8.19
N ARG A 84 10.75 -0.80 8.17
CA ARG A 84 12.12 -0.45 8.56
C ARG A 84 12.34 -0.48 10.05
N TYR A 85 11.40 0.04 10.84
CA TYR A 85 11.57 0.30 12.28
C TYR A 85 10.81 -0.68 13.17
N ARG A 86 9.77 -1.34 12.66
CA ARG A 86 9.08 -2.46 13.31
C ARG A 86 8.81 -2.21 14.80
N GLN A 87 9.45 -3.00 15.68
CA GLN A 87 9.29 -2.92 17.14
C GLN A 87 9.65 -1.55 17.71
N GLU A 88 10.62 -0.84 17.13
CA GLU A 88 11.03 0.49 17.58
C GLU A 88 9.85 1.49 17.57
N ILE A 89 8.91 1.35 16.61
CA ILE A 89 7.69 2.18 16.56
C ILE A 89 6.80 1.92 17.77
N LEU A 90 6.57 0.66 18.15
CA LEU A 90 5.76 0.31 19.33
C LEU A 90 6.44 0.73 20.64
N ASP A 91 7.76 0.62 20.70
CA ASP A 91 8.53 0.96 21.91
C ASP A 91 8.56 2.48 22.15
N GLU A 92 8.66 3.29 21.09
CA GLU A 92 8.78 4.76 21.19
C GLU A 92 7.42 5.47 21.18
N ILE A 93 6.38 4.85 20.58
CA ILE A 93 5.03 5.43 20.47
C ILE A 93 4.00 4.40 20.98
N PRO A 94 3.78 4.34 22.30
CA PRO A 94 2.93 3.30 22.91
C PRO A 94 1.44 3.40 22.51
N GLU A 95 1.01 4.49 21.90
CA GLU A 95 -0.33 4.65 21.35
C GLU A 95 -0.56 3.83 20.08
N VAL A 96 0.51 3.41 19.38
CA VAL A 96 0.41 2.53 18.22
C VAL A 96 0.10 1.11 18.69
N ASP A 97 -0.95 0.48 18.14
CA ASP A 97 -1.34 -0.89 18.49
C ASP A 97 -0.66 -1.91 17.57
N GLU A 98 -0.72 -1.67 16.27
CA GLU A 98 -0.24 -2.63 15.29
C GLU A 98 0.71 -1.98 14.28
N VAL A 99 1.75 -2.71 13.91
CA VAL A 99 2.72 -2.31 12.89
C VAL A 99 2.75 -3.35 11.77
N LEU A 100 2.35 -2.95 10.55
CA LEU A 100 2.33 -3.83 9.38
C LEU A 100 3.48 -3.53 8.43
N GLY A 101 4.30 -4.52 8.12
CA GLY A 101 5.33 -4.43 7.09
C GLY A 101 4.77 -4.25 5.67
N THR A 102 5.64 -3.87 4.75
CA THR A 102 5.29 -3.56 3.34
C THR A 102 4.73 -4.75 2.57
N THR A 103 5.03 -5.98 2.97
CA THR A 103 4.54 -7.22 2.36
C THR A 103 3.42 -7.88 3.15
N ALA A 104 2.95 -7.24 4.25
CA ALA A 104 1.88 -7.74 5.11
C ALA A 104 0.58 -6.91 4.99
N TYR A 105 0.46 -6.02 4.00
CA TYR A 105 -0.71 -5.14 3.87
C TYR A 105 -2.02 -5.90 3.59
N ASP A 106 -1.95 -7.12 3.05
CA ASP A 106 -3.09 -8.03 2.88
C ASP A 106 -3.63 -8.57 4.21
N ARG A 107 -2.91 -8.39 5.32
CA ARG A 107 -3.33 -8.72 6.68
C ARG A 107 -3.96 -7.55 7.44
N ILE A 108 -4.37 -6.49 6.74
CA ILE A 108 -4.94 -5.29 7.38
C ILE A 108 -6.19 -5.63 8.23
N LEU A 109 -6.99 -6.61 7.84
CA LEU A 109 -8.16 -7.04 8.60
C LEU A 109 -7.76 -7.73 9.92
N ASP A 110 -6.71 -8.57 9.88
CA ASP A 110 -6.17 -9.21 11.09
C ASP A 110 -5.60 -8.16 12.04
N ALA A 111 -4.89 -7.16 11.51
CA ALA A 111 -4.33 -6.07 12.29
C ALA A 111 -5.43 -5.21 12.97
N VAL A 112 -6.53 -4.94 12.26
CA VAL A 112 -7.67 -4.25 12.86
C VAL A 112 -8.30 -5.07 13.98
N ASP A 113 -8.51 -6.37 13.76
CA ASP A 113 -9.09 -7.26 14.76
C ASP A 113 -8.17 -7.38 16.01
N ALA A 114 -6.84 -7.48 15.82
CA ALA A 114 -5.83 -7.52 16.88
C ALA A 114 -5.79 -6.22 17.70
N ALA A 115 -5.72 -5.07 17.01
CA ALA A 115 -5.71 -3.76 17.65
C ALA A 115 -6.97 -3.51 18.49
N LEU A 116 -8.15 -3.89 17.98
CA LEU A 116 -9.42 -3.77 18.72
C LEU A 116 -9.50 -4.74 19.91
N ALA A 117 -8.74 -5.85 19.87
CA ALA A 117 -8.58 -6.77 21.00
C ALA A 117 -7.55 -6.29 22.04
N GLY A 118 -6.90 -5.14 21.82
CA GLY A 118 -5.88 -4.57 22.71
C GLY A 118 -4.53 -5.28 22.60
N GLN A 119 -4.24 -5.90 21.46
CA GLN A 119 -2.92 -6.45 21.15
C GLN A 119 -2.00 -5.33 20.65
N HIS A 120 -0.68 -5.53 20.84
CA HIS A 120 0.36 -4.63 20.39
C HIS A 120 1.44 -5.47 19.71
N GLU A 121 1.34 -5.64 18.39
CA GLU A 121 2.17 -6.57 17.66
C GLU A 121 2.76 -5.98 16.39
N VAL A 122 3.87 -6.60 15.94
CA VAL A 122 4.47 -6.33 14.63
C VAL A 122 4.13 -7.48 13.69
N MET A 123 3.33 -7.20 12.68
CA MET A 123 2.96 -8.14 11.63
C MET A 123 3.84 -7.92 10.40
N THR A 124 4.77 -8.83 10.16
CA THR A 124 5.60 -8.85 8.95
C THR A 124 5.39 -10.15 8.18
N ALA A 125 5.70 -10.13 6.89
CA ALA A 125 5.79 -11.31 6.05
C ALA A 125 7.19 -11.41 5.44
N ASP A 126 7.45 -12.46 4.66
CA ASP A 126 8.68 -12.54 3.87
C ASP A 126 8.77 -11.29 2.97
N LEU A 127 9.91 -10.60 3.04
CA LEU A 127 10.11 -9.37 2.28
C LEU A 127 10.02 -9.60 0.76
N ASP A 128 10.29 -10.83 0.32
CA ASP A 128 10.15 -11.24 -1.07
C ASP A 128 8.75 -11.82 -1.40
N ALA A 129 7.81 -11.83 -0.46
CA ALA A 129 6.42 -12.14 -0.75
C ALA A 129 5.80 -11.06 -1.66
N LEU A 130 4.84 -11.48 -2.47
CA LEU A 130 4.04 -10.59 -3.32
C LEU A 130 2.56 -10.79 -2.96
N PRO A 131 2.02 -10.02 -2.02
CA PRO A 131 0.61 -10.11 -1.65
C PRO A 131 -0.27 -9.75 -2.85
N LEU A 132 -1.22 -10.62 -3.16
CA LEU A 132 -2.16 -10.45 -4.26
C LEU A 132 -3.59 -10.77 -3.78
N PRO A 133 -4.17 -9.95 -2.89
CA PRO A 133 -5.53 -10.16 -2.42
C PRO A 133 -6.52 -10.07 -3.59
N GLU A 134 -7.59 -10.86 -3.52
CA GLU A 134 -8.59 -10.91 -4.60
C GLU A 134 -9.62 -9.80 -4.52
N THR A 135 -9.56 -8.98 -3.49
CA THR A 135 -10.50 -7.88 -3.27
C THR A 135 -10.30 -6.76 -4.29
N LYS A 136 -11.40 -6.23 -4.80
CA LYS A 136 -11.36 -5.05 -5.67
C LYS A 136 -10.83 -3.85 -4.90
N ARG A 137 -9.87 -3.15 -5.50
CA ARG A 137 -9.26 -1.93 -4.97
C ARG A 137 -10.27 -0.77 -4.98
N LEU A 138 -10.28 0.03 -3.92
CA LEU A 138 -11.06 1.25 -3.85
C LEU A 138 -10.20 2.42 -4.34
N VAL A 139 -10.48 2.91 -5.56
CA VAL A 139 -9.69 3.96 -6.21
C VAL A 139 -9.95 5.31 -5.56
N THR A 140 -8.88 6.02 -5.19
CA THR A 140 -8.93 7.34 -4.52
C THR A 140 -8.44 8.50 -5.39
N THR A 141 -7.94 8.23 -6.60
CA THR A 141 -7.35 9.21 -7.54
C THR A 141 -8.35 10.01 -8.37
N GLY A 142 -9.58 10.23 -7.89
CA GLY A 142 -10.59 11.03 -8.59
C GLY A 142 -11.28 10.33 -9.77
N GLY A 143 -11.05 9.05 -9.99
CA GLY A 143 -11.83 8.17 -10.87
C GLY A 143 -11.47 8.19 -12.37
N HIS A 144 -10.67 9.14 -12.86
CA HIS A 144 -10.29 9.21 -14.27
C HIS A 144 -8.94 8.57 -14.58
N PHE A 145 -8.05 8.45 -13.61
CA PHE A 145 -6.78 7.72 -13.73
C PHE A 145 -6.56 6.82 -12.50
N ALA A 146 -5.72 5.82 -12.66
CA ALA A 146 -5.27 4.97 -11.56
C ALA A 146 -3.84 4.50 -11.81
N TYR A 147 -3.12 4.26 -10.71
CA TYR A 147 -1.82 3.60 -10.77
C TYR A 147 -1.99 2.09 -10.88
N LEU A 148 -1.21 1.45 -11.72
CA LEU A 148 -1.12 -0.01 -11.86
C LEU A 148 0.28 -0.45 -11.45
N LYS A 149 0.41 -1.06 -10.27
CA LYS A 149 1.70 -1.52 -9.74
C LYS A 149 2.07 -2.85 -10.42
N ILE A 150 3.01 -2.78 -11.38
CA ILE A 150 3.39 -3.93 -12.21
C ILE A 150 4.51 -4.79 -11.61
N ALA A 151 5.26 -4.25 -10.66
CA ALA A 151 6.31 -4.98 -9.94
C ALA A 151 6.59 -4.33 -8.59
N GLU A 152 7.22 -5.09 -7.70
CA GLU A 152 7.64 -4.67 -6.37
C GLU A 152 9.14 -5.01 -6.18
N GLY A 153 9.84 -4.21 -5.34
CA GLY A 153 11.23 -4.44 -5.00
C GLY A 153 12.24 -4.07 -6.10
N CYS A 154 13.54 -4.19 -5.80
CA CYS A 154 14.61 -3.82 -6.72
C CYS A 154 15.92 -4.52 -6.41
N ASP A 155 16.54 -5.14 -7.42
CA ASP A 155 17.81 -5.88 -7.33
C ASP A 155 19.06 -5.03 -7.63
N LYS A 156 18.91 -3.72 -7.87
CA LYS A 156 20.05 -2.88 -8.28
C LYS A 156 21.05 -2.59 -7.17
N HIS A 157 20.62 -2.69 -5.90
CA HIS A 157 21.46 -2.49 -4.72
C HIS A 157 22.37 -1.25 -4.80
N CYS A 158 21.84 -0.12 -5.31
CA CYS A 158 22.56 1.14 -5.33
C CYS A 158 22.99 1.51 -3.89
N THR A 159 24.22 2.00 -3.74
CA THR A 159 24.89 2.18 -2.43
C THR A 159 24.13 3.07 -1.43
N TYR A 160 23.34 4.00 -1.92
CA TYR A 160 22.53 4.95 -1.12
C TYR A 160 21.07 4.52 -0.96
N CYS A 161 20.63 3.45 -1.63
CA CYS A 161 19.20 3.12 -1.75
C CYS A 161 18.74 2.13 -0.70
N ILE A 162 17.69 2.48 0.03
CA ILE A 162 17.08 1.65 1.06
C ILE A 162 16.07 0.62 0.51
N ILE A 163 15.62 0.77 -0.74
CA ILE A 163 14.52 -0.03 -1.33
C ILE A 163 14.70 -1.55 -1.15
N PRO A 164 15.87 -2.16 -1.45
CA PRO A 164 16.03 -3.60 -1.27
C PRO A 164 15.77 -4.08 0.16
N LYS A 165 15.99 -3.20 1.17
CA LYS A 165 15.81 -3.53 2.59
C LYS A 165 14.37 -3.35 3.09
N ILE A 166 13.54 -2.56 2.38
CA ILE A 166 12.18 -2.25 2.81
C ILE A 166 11.11 -2.73 1.83
N ARG A 167 11.50 -3.12 0.61
CA ARG A 167 10.61 -3.62 -0.44
C ARG A 167 11.10 -4.94 -1.07
N GLY A 168 12.26 -5.47 -0.63
CA GLY A 168 12.81 -6.73 -1.08
C GLY A 168 13.38 -6.73 -2.50
N ASN A 169 13.63 -7.91 -3.01
CA ASN A 169 14.10 -8.15 -4.37
C ASN A 169 13.02 -7.86 -5.41
N PHE A 170 13.43 -7.68 -6.67
CA PHE A 170 12.50 -7.40 -7.76
C PHE A 170 11.56 -8.58 -8.02
N ARG A 171 10.26 -8.32 -8.02
CA ARG A 171 9.19 -9.30 -8.26
C ARG A 171 8.13 -8.68 -9.16
N SER A 172 7.91 -9.28 -10.34
CA SER A 172 6.84 -8.88 -11.25
C SER A 172 5.48 -9.41 -10.78
N VAL A 173 4.44 -8.61 -10.94
CA VAL A 173 3.06 -9.09 -10.81
C VAL A 173 2.70 -9.92 -12.04
N PRO A 174 2.11 -11.11 -11.91
CA PRO A 174 1.69 -11.92 -13.05
C PRO A 174 0.78 -11.14 -14.02
N MET A 175 1.01 -11.31 -15.33
CA MET A 175 0.29 -10.53 -16.37
C MET A 175 -1.23 -10.67 -16.28
N GLU A 176 -1.70 -11.88 -15.99
CA GLU A 176 -3.12 -12.19 -15.86
C GLU A 176 -3.77 -11.38 -14.72
N ARG A 177 -3.04 -11.19 -13.62
CA ARG A 177 -3.49 -10.38 -12.48
C ARG A 177 -3.58 -8.91 -12.85
N LEU A 178 -2.56 -8.39 -13.55
CA LEU A 178 -2.55 -7.00 -14.03
C LEU A 178 -3.67 -6.73 -15.02
N LEU A 179 -3.95 -7.66 -15.94
CA LEU A 179 -5.02 -7.51 -16.91
C LEU A 179 -6.39 -7.54 -16.23
N LYS A 180 -6.59 -8.43 -15.24
CA LYS A 180 -7.81 -8.45 -14.44
C LYS A 180 -7.99 -7.14 -13.67
N GLU A 181 -6.96 -6.67 -12.96
CA GLU A 181 -7.01 -5.40 -12.22
C GLU A 181 -7.29 -4.22 -13.15
N ALA A 182 -6.62 -4.14 -14.30
CA ALA A 182 -6.85 -3.09 -15.28
C ALA A 182 -8.28 -3.12 -15.86
N GLN A 183 -8.86 -4.30 -16.04
CA GLN A 183 -10.27 -4.46 -16.45
C GLN A 183 -11.21 -3.96 -15.35
N ASP A 184 -10.99 -4.36 -14.10
CA ASP A 184 -11.78 -3.91 -12.94
C ASP A 184 -11.71 -2.37 -12.78
N LEU A 185 -10.55 -1.75 -13.02
CA LEU A 185 -10.37 -0.30 -13.02
C LEU A 185 -11.13 0.37 -14.18
N ALA A 186 -11.09 -0.21 -15.37
CA ALA A 186 -11.81 0.31 -16.54
C ALA A 186 -13.34 0.28 -16.30
N GLU A 187 -13.87 -0.78 -15.66
CA GLU A 187 -15.26 -0.91 -15.26
C GLU A 187 -15.67 0.14 -14.24
N GLN A 188 -14.76 0.55 -13.35
CA GLN A 188 -14.97 1.66 -12.40
C GLN A 188 -14.90 3.05 -13.06
N GLY A 189 -14.60 3.13 -14.36
CA GLY A 189 -14.60 4.38 -15.11
C GLY A 189 -13.22 4.97 -15.37
N VAL A 190 -12.14 4.34 -14.90
CA VAL A 190 -10.76 4.78 -15.14
C VAL A 190 -10.46 4.81 -16.64
N LYS A 191 -9.82 5.89 -17.11
CA LYS A 191 -9.46 6.14 -18.52
C LYS A 191 -7.96 6.10 -18.76
N GLU A 192 -7.16 6.38 -17.74
CA GLU A 192 -5.71 6.40 -17.80
C GLU A 192 -5.11 5.43 -16.78
N LEU A 193 -4.21 4.56 -17.22
CA LEU A 193 -3.38 3.73 -16.35
C LEU A 193 -1.97 4.30 -16.30
N ILE A 194 -1.44 4.49 -15.10
CA ILE A 194 -0.05 4.87 -14.86
C ILE A 194 0.68 3.65 -14.31
N LEU A 195 1.59 3.08 -15.10
CA LEU A 195 2.33 1.89 -14.70
C LEU A 195 3.44 2.26 -13.73
N VAL A 196 3.46 1.65 -12.55
CA VAL A 196 4.43 1.96 -11.50
C VAL A 196 5.19 0.72 -11.03
N ALA A 197 6.50 0.89 -10.84
CA ALA A 197 7.41 -0.04 -10.22
C ALA A 197 8.68 0.73 -9.80
N GLN A 198 9.60 0.09 -9.05
CA GLN A 198 10.93 0.63 -8.83
C GLN A 198 11.79 0.56 -10.10
N GLU A 199 11.49 -0.41 -10.96
CA GLU A 199 12.15 -0.60 -12.27
C GLU A 199 11.15 -1.23 -13.26
N THR A 200 10.49 -0.42 -14.05
CA THR A 200 9.46 -0.88 -15.01
C THR A 200 10.05 -1.68 -16.17
N THR A 201 11.28 -1.36 -16.60
CA THR A 201 11.90 -1.97 -17.79
C THR A 201 12.29 -3.44 -17.60
N LEU A 202 12.33 -3.94 -16.36
CA LEU A 202 12.64 -5.33 -16.05
C LEU A 202 11.41 -6.22 -15.95
N TYR A 203 10.20 -5.65 -16.08
CA TYR A 203 8.96 -6.40 -15.93
C TYR A 203 8.97 -7.73 -16.68
N GLY A 204 8.62 -8.79 -15.96
CA GLY A 204 8.48 -10.14 -16.47
C GLY A 204 9.77 -10.96 -16.59
N LYS A 205 10.95 -10.33 -16.38
CA LYS A 205 12.23 -11.04 -16.48
C LYS A 205 12.34 -12.19 -15.49
N ASP A 206 11.85 -12.00 -14.28
CA ASP A 206 11.82 -12.98 -13.19
C ASP A 206 10.78 -14.08 -13.43
N LEU A 207 9.60 -13.75 -13.96
CA LEU A 207 8.51 -14.70 -14.18
C LEU A 207 8.60 -15.46 -15.51
N TYR A 208 9.03 -14.78 -16.57
CA TYR A 208 8.94 -15.31 -17.96
C TYR A 208 10.33 -15.52 -18.61
N GLY A 209 11.42 -15.20 -17.88
CA GLY A 209 12.77 -15.30 -18.42
C GLY A 209 13.17 -14.18 -19.38
N GLU A 210 12.24 -13.31 -19.77
CA GLU A 210 12.43 -12.22 -20.73
C GLU A 210 11.74 -10.92 -20.26
N LYS A 211 12.21 -9.77 -20.76
CA LYS A 211 11.56 -8.47 -20.53
C LYS A 211 10.22 -8.40 -21.24
N SER A 212 9.14 -8.48 -20.50
CA SER A 212 7.78 -8.64 -21.02
C SER A 212 6.93 -7.35 -20.99
N LEU A 213 7.51 -6.19 -20.64
CA LEU A 213 6.78 -4.92 -20.64
C LEU A 213 6.12 -4.60 -21.99
N PRO A 214 6.77 -4.78 -23.18
CA PRO A 214 6.10 -4.54 -24.47
C PRO A 214 4.89 -5.46 -24.70
N LYS A 215 4.93 -6.69 -24.18
CA LYS A 215 3.80 -7.63 -24.27
C LYS A 215 2.67 -7.17 -23.37
N LEU A 216 2.96 -6.82 -22.12
CA LEU A 216 1.97 -6.27 -21.19
C LEU A 216 1.26 -5.05 -21.78
N LEU A 217 2.01 -4.08 -22.33
CA LEU A 217 1.43 -2.88 -22.95
C LEU A 217 0.47 -3.20 -24.08
N ARG A 218 0.82 -4.15 -24.97
CA ARG A 218 -0.07 -4.57 -26.07
C ARG A 218 -1.38 -5.18 -25.54
N GLU A 219 -1.32 -5.95 -24.46
CA GLU A 219 -2.52 -6.54 -23.86
C GLU A 219 -3.37 -5.49 -23.15
N LEU A 220 -2.75 -4.58 -22.38
CA LEU A 220 -3.45 -3.48 -21.72
C LEU A 220 -4.17 -2.55 -22.74
N CYS A 221 -3.56 -2.30 -23.91
CA CYS A 221 -4.18 -1.52 -24.98
C CYS A 221 -5.47 -2.13 -25.56
N LYS A 222 -5.72 -3.42 -25.32
CA LYS A 222 -6.95 -4.10 -25.78
C LYS A 222 -8.13 -3.90 -24.83
N ILE A 223 -7.87 -3.40 -23.61
CA ILE A 223 -8.92 -3.23 -22.59
C ILE A 223 -9.84 -2.08 -22.99
N SER A 224 -11.10 -2.41 -23.21
CA SER A 224 -12.12 -1.41 -23.52
C SER A 224 -12.31 -0.44 -22.35
N GLY A 225 -12.31 0.85 -22.63
CA GLY A 225 -12.47 1.90 -21.64
C GLY A 225 -11.16 2.61 -21.28
N ILE A 226 -10.02 1.93 -21.31
CA ILE A 226 -8.70 2.56 -21.14
C ILE A 226 -8.33 3.29 -22.45
N ARG A 227 -7.92 4.56 -22.31
CA ARG A 227 -7.58 5.43 -23.44
C ARG A 227 -6.12 5.91 -23.39
N TRP A 228 -5.51 5.85 -22.23
CA TRP A 228 -4.15 6.34 -22.02
C TRP A 228 -3.37 5.38 -21.11
N ILE A 229 -2.14 5.11 -21.48
CA ILE A 229 -1.20 4.35 -20.64
C ILE A 229 0.07 5.19 -20.52
N ARG A 230 0.44 5.49 -19.29
CA ARG A 230 1.66 6.21 -18.94
C ARG A 230 2.66 5.24 -18.28
N ILE A 231 3.96 5.45 -18.58
CA ILE A 231 5.06 4.64 -18.03
C ILE A 231 6.02 5.57 -17.30
#